data_c9dd4626cba1c7de8a1ca904b11ad791
#
_entry.id   c9dd4626cba1c7de8a1ca904b11ad791
#
_cell.length_a   1.000
_cell.length_b   1.000
_cell.length_c   1.000
_cell.angle_alpha   90.00
_cell.angle_beta   90.00
_cell.angle_gamma   90.00
#
_symmetry.space_group_name_H-M   'P 1'
#
loop_
_entity.id
_entity.type
_entity.pdbx_description
1 polymer ?
#
loop_
_entity_poly.entity_id
_entity_poly.type
_entity_poly.pdbx_seq_one_letter_code
_entity_poly.pdbx_strand_id
1 'polypeptide(L)'
;LLIEKEIWPRDKICGDAVGGKSLSHVKELGVLDMIESTPHYVVDSIVFGSANGSEVRVMLPKESYEKMGLQSGYSLPRMQFDYMMFKRGQEIVRENGGSVIQGFSVNEITVEKTEKGHKITGITGNIGGKRSGNENMTFTSALTIGAGGYNCPVSRVITEIHNEPHRDDDHFCGGYREYWDNVEGLGGEEGPIEIHFIDEVLPGYFWLFPVQGNRVNVGIGMLISEHRKLKADRKKSLKKIQKWVINEHPRFKKRFANATLVSGSEKGWQLPFGSPRKNSPSPFQPRRAAMAGAVCVGDAASLVDPFSGEGIGNALLSAKLTASHFDKDLHKDGFTEEAAIEYMNNLWGALGSELTNSKTLQKVMKWKLLTNWFVKKASKKEEIGKMMSEMIASKESQKILWSPWFLMKTLLLP
;
A
#
# COMPACT_ATOMS: atom_id res chain seq x y z
N LEU A 1 6.95 -9.57 -22.10
CA LEU A 1 6.97 -10.74 -21.24
C LEU A 1 6.55 -10.36 -19.83
N LEU A 2 5.54 -11.03 -19.24
CA LEU A 2 5.12 -10.93 -17.86
C LEU A 2 5.61 -12.16 -17.08
N ILE A 3 6.35 -11.93 -16.01
CA ILE A 3 6.90 -13.00 -15.16
C ILE A 3 6.35 -12.88 -13.75
N GLU A 4 5.84 -13.98 -13.21
CA GLU A 4 5.35 -14.07 -11.83
C GLU A 4 5.97 -15.26 -11.12
N LYS A 5 6.42 -15.04 -9.91
CA LYS A 5 7.03 -16.09 -9.08
C LYS A 5 6.00 -17.10 -8.57
N GLU A 6 4.83 -16.62 -8.19
CA GLU A 6 3.77 -17.43 -7.63
C GLU A 6 2.88 -18.03 -8.74
N ILE A 7 2.14 -19.08 -8.40
CA ILE A 7 1.06 -19.61 -9.23
C ILE A 7 -0.24 -18.99 -8.74
N TRP A 8 -0.99 -18.37 -9.64
CA TRP A 8 -2.26 -17.73 -9.32
C TRP A 8 -3.46 -18.71 -9.30
N PRO A 9 -4.47 -18.49 -8.41
CA PRO A 9 -4.61 -17.37 -7.48
C PRO A 9 -3.72 -17.52 -6.24
N ARG A 10 -3.16 -16.37 -5.77
CA ARG A 10 -2.35 -16.31 -4.56
C ARG A 10 -2.84 -15.21 -3.62
N ASP A 11 -2.64 -15.36 -2.32
CA ASP A 11 -2.97 -14.35 -1.33
C ASP A 11 -1.85 -13.29 -1.18
N LYS A 12 -2.23 -12.05 -0.91
CA LYS A 12 -1.33 -10.97 -0.49
C LYS A 12 -1.83 -10.37 0.82
N ILE A 13 -0.93 -10.22 1.79
CA ILE A 13 -1.28 -9.68 3.10
C ILE A 13 -1.61 -8.18 2.98
N CYS A 14 -2.83 -7.81 3.31
CA CYS A 14 -3.40 -6.46 3.19
C CYS A 14 -4.64 -6.35 4.08
N GLY A 15 -5.17 -5.13 4.26
CA GLY A 15 -6.49 -4.87 4.85
C GLY A 15 -7.66 -5.12 3.91
N ASP A 16 -7.43 -5.44 2.64
CA ASP A 16 -8.44 -5.77 1.61
C ASP A 16 -9.29 -4.60 1.09
N ALA A 17 -9.14 -3.39 1.63
CA ALA A 17 -9.85 -2.22 1.12
C ALA A 17 -9.25 -1.71 -0.20
N VAL A 18 -10.11 -1.44 -1.17
CA VAL A 18 -9.81 -0.85 -2.48
C VAL A 18 -10.66 0.41 -2.63
N GLY A 19 -10.03 1.57 -2.55
CA GLY A 19 -10.77 2.84 -2.51
C GLY A 19 -9.93 4.02 -2.98
N GLY A 20 -10.50 5.22 -2.86
CA GLY A 20 -9.82 6.46 -3.20
C GLY A 20 -9.32 6.49 -4.65
N LYS A 21 -8.07 6.89 -4.82
CA LYS A 21 -7.44 7.03 -6.15
C LYS A 21 -7.26 5.72 -6.93
N SER A 22 -7.32 4.55 -6.27
CA SER A 22 -7.20 3.28 -6.97
C SER A 22 -8.40 2.97 -7.87
N LEU A 23 -9.60 3.47 -7.52
CA LEU A 23 -10.84 3.16 -8.24
C LEU A 23 -10.86 3.66 -9.69
N SER A 24 -10.35 4.86 -9.94
CA SER A 24 -10.24 5.40 -11.30
C SER A 24 -9.33 4.55 -12.18
N HIS A 25 -8.23 4.08 -11.64
CA HIS A 25 -7.30 3.20 -12.36
C HIS A 25 -7.89 1.81 -12.58
N VAL A 26 -8.59 1.25 -11.59
CA VAL A 26 -9.30 -0.04 -11.73
C VAL A 26 -10.35 0.02 -12.83
N LYS A 27 -11.11 1.13 -12.90
CA LYS A 27 -12.08 1.38 -13.97
C LYS A 27 -11.39 1.50 -15.34
N GLU A 28 -10.33 2.30 -15.43
CA GLU A 28 -9.54 2.49 -16.67
C GLU A 28 -8.99 1.16 -17.21
N LEU A 29 -8.60 0.25 -16.33
CA LEU A 29 -8.10 -1.09 -16.70
C LEU A 29 -9.21 -2.09 -17.07
N GLY A 30 -10.49 -1.73 -16.93
CA GLY A 30 -11.63 -2.61 -17.21
C GLY A 30 -11.81 -3.73 -16.18
N VAL A 31 -11.40 -3.52 -14.92
CA VAL A 31 -11.53 -4.51 -13.84
C VAL A 31 -12.72 -4.21 -12.93
N LEU A 32 -13.30 -3.02 -13.03
CA LEU A 32 -14.40 -2.59 -12.15
C LEU A 32 -15.60 -3.54 -12.23
N ASP A 33 -16.06 -3.89 -13.44
CA ASP A 33 -17.20 -4.79 -13.65
C ASP A 33 -16.94 -6.19 -13.08
N MET A 34 -15.67 -6.62 -13.08
CA MET A 34 -15.28 -7.90 -12.45
C MET A 34 -15.43 -7.85 -10.94
N ILE A 35 -15.11 -6.71 -10.30
CA ILE A 35 -15.31 -6.50 -8.87
C ILE A 35 -16.80 -6.48 -8.56
N GLU A 36 -17.58 -5.69 -9.30
CA GLU A 36 -19.02 -5.52 -9.05
C GLU A 36 -19.84 -6.79 -9.28
N SER A 37 -19.40 -7.66 -10.20
CA SER A 37 -20.00 -8.99 -10.42
C SER A 37 -19.55 -10.06 -9.42
N THR A 38 -18.58 -9.75 -8.56
CA THR A 38 -18.08 -10.67 -7.53
C THR A 38 -18.59 -10.23 -6.16
N PRO A 39 -18.93 -11.15 -5.24
CA PRO A 39 -19.30 -10.79 -3.90
C PRO A 39 -18.25 -9.92 -3.19
N HIS A 40 -18.63 -8.73 -2.75
CA HIS A 40 -17.78 -7.73 -2.13
C HIS A 40 -18.54 -6.98 -1.02
N TYR A 41 -17.83 -6.19 -0.24
CA TYR A 41 -18.40 -5.27 0.73
C TYR A 41 -18.21 -3.83 0.22
N VAL A 42 -19.28 -3.03 0.26
CA VAL A 42 -19.24 -1.60 -0.11
C VAL A 42 -18.83 -0.78 1.10
N VAL A 43 -17.75 -0.02 0.95
CA VAL A 43 -17.26 0.87 2.01
C VAL A 43 -17.92 2.24 1.86
N ASP A 44 -18.79 2.62 2.79
CA ASP A 44 -19.50 3.90 2.81
C ASP A 44 -18.82 4.96 3.68
N SER A 45 -18.01 4.52 4.63
CA SER A 45 -17.42 5.39 5.64
C SER A 45 -16.17 4.78 6.30
N ILE A 46 -15.45 5.61 7.02
CA ILE A 46 -14.30 5.20 7.84
C ILE A 46 -14.55 5.62 9.28
N VAL A 47 -14.43 4.68 10.21
CA VAL A 47 -14.41 4.98 11.65
C VAL A 47 -12.97 5.13 12.11
N PHE A 48 -12.63 6.30 12.63
CA PHE A 48 -11.37 6.54 13.31
C PHE A 48 -11.58 6.52 14.81
N GLY A 49 -10.89 5.60 15.49
CA GLY A 49 -10.94 5.49 16.94
C GLY A 49 -9.61 5.88 17.59
N SER A 50 -9.65 6.54 18.73
CA SER A 50 -8.46 6.90 19.51
C SER A 50 -8.30 6.07 20.78
N ALA A 51 -7.11 6.11 21.36
CA ALA A 51 -6.77 5.32 22.54
C ALA A 51 -7.64 5.60 23.77
N ASN A 52 -8.23 6.81 23.87
CA ASN A 52 -9.14 7.16 24.96
C ASN A 52 -10.60 6.71 24.74
N GLY A 53 -10.86 5.95 23.66
CA GLY A 53 -12.19 5.43 23.32
C GLY A 53 -13.09 6.38 22.51
N SER A 54 -12.63 7.60 22.17
CA SER A 54 -13.38 8.48 21.27
C SER A 54 -13.34 7.92 19.85
N GLU A 55 -14.47 8.05 19.14
CA GLU A 55 -14.61 7.61 17.75
C GLU A 55 -15.27 8.69 16.91
N VAL A 56 -14.86 8.78 15.66
CA VAL A 56 -15.51 9.61 14.63
C VAL A 56 -15.75 8.77 13.39
N ARG A 57 -16.98 8.78 12.90
CA ARG A 57 -17.33 8.18 11.60
C ARG A 57 -17.29 9.28 10.53
N VAL A 58 -16.47 9.05 9.53
CA VAL A 58 -16.29 9.96 8.39
C VAL A 58 -16.92 9.29 7.17
N MET A 59 -17.99 9.89 6.67
CA MET A 59 -18.66 9.40 5.46
C MET A 59 -17.79 9.63 4.24
N LEU A 60 -17.72 8.68 3.35
CA LEU A 60 -17.07 8.86 2.05
C LEU A 60 -17.97 9.73 1.15
N PRO A 61 -17.42 10.57 0.27
CA PRO A 61 -18.19 11.50 -0.54
C PRO A 61 -18.87 10.79 -1.72
N LYS A 62 -19.98 10.11 -1.44
CA LYS A 62 -20.73 9.25 -2.36
C LYS A 62 -21.04 9.95 -3.70
N GLU A 63 -21.58 11.17 -3.64
CA GLU A 63 -21.93 11.95 -4.84
C GLU A 63 -20.74 12.20 -5.78
N SER A 64 -19.54 12.38 -5.22
CA SER A 64 -18.33 12.61 -6.02
C SER A 64 -17.92 11.34 -6.77
N TYR A 65 -18.08 10.19 -6.14
CA TYR A 65 -17.79 8.89 -6.78
C TYR A 65 -18.85 8.52 -7.80
N GLU A 66 -20.14 8.72 -7.50
CA GLU A 66 -21.26 8.47 -8.41
C GLU A 66 -21.15 9.29 -9.72
N LYS A 67 -20.72 10.56 -9.64
CA LYS A 67 -20.44 11.38 -10.84
C LYS A 67 -19.35 10.78 -11.74
N MET A 68 -18.45 9.97 -11.18
CA MET A 68 -17.42 9.23 -11.92
C MET A 68 -17.89 7.82 -12.34
N GLY A 69 -19.12 7.43 -12.00
CA GLY A 69 -19.65 6.09 -12.19
C GLY A 69 -18.88 5.06 -11.35
N LEU A 70 -18.65 5.38 -10.08
CA LEU A 70 -17.92 4.56 -9.11
C LEU A 70 -18.72 4.45 -7.80
N GLN A 71 -18.53 3.36 -7.06
CA GLN A 71 -18.88 3.27 -5.65
C GLN A 71 -17.84 4.01 -4.80
N SER A 72 -18.16 4.31 -3.56
CA SER A 72 -17.26 5.02 -2.63
C SER A 72 -16.01 4.21 -2.25
N GLY A 73 -16.09 2.88 -2.26
CA GLY A 73 -15.00 1.96 -2.04
C GLY A 73 -15.46 0.52 -1.97
N TYR A 74 -14.55 -0.40 -2.15
CA TYR A 74 -14.78 -1.83 -2.07
C TYR A 74 -13.88 -2.46 -1.02
N SER A 75 -14.36 -3.51 -0.36
CA SER A 75 -13.52 -4.39 0.43
C SER A 75 -13.79 -5.83 0.02
N LEU A 76 -12.74 -6.50 -0.46
CA LEU A 76 -12.78 -7.89 -0.89
C LEU A 76 -11.39 -8.53 -0.73
N PRO A 77 -11.31 -9.86 -0.48
CA PRO A 77 -10.02 -10.51 -0.28
C PRO A 77 -9.05 -10.26 -1.41
N ARG A 78 -7.82 -9.89 -1.07
CA ARG A 78 -6.75 -9.62 -2.05
C ARG A 78 -6.49 -10.80 -2.99
N MET A 79 -6.72 -12.02 -2.55
CA MET A 79 -6.65 -13.18 -3.43
C MET A 79 -7.60 -13.05 -4.63
N GLN A 80 -8.80 -12.50 -4.44
CA GLN A 80 -9.77 -12.28 -5.51
C GLN A 80 -9.40 -11.05 -6.34
N PHE A 81 -9.19 -9.91 -5.69
CA PHE A 81 -8.86 -8.65 -6.38
C PHE A 81 -7.60 -8.77 -7.23
N ASP A 82 -6.50 -9.23 -6.63
CA ASP A 82 -5.22 -9.38 -7.34
C ASP A 82 -5.34 -10.39 -8.50
N TYR A 83 -6.17 -11.44 -8.35
CA TYR A 83 -6.37 -12.40 -9.43
C TYR A 83 -7.18 -11.82 -10.61
N MET A 84 -8.17 -10.95 -10.35
CA MET A 84 -8.86 -10.19 -11.40
C MET A 84 -7.88 -9.32 -12.18
N MET A 85 -7.05 -8.55 -11.45
CA MET A 85 -6.01 -7.72 -12.05
C MET A 85 -5.02 -8.55 -12.88
N PHE A 86 -4.61 -9.72 -12.36
CA PHE A 86 -3.69 -10.61 -13.07
C PHE A 86 -4.31 -11.21 -14.34
N LYS A 87 -5.57 -11.66 -14.29
CA LYS A 87 -6.29 -12.15 -15.47
C LYS A 87 -6.37 -11.07 -16.55
N ARG A 88 -6.76 -9.86 -16.17
CA ARG A 88 -6.81 -8.74 -17.12
C ARG A 88 -5.44 -8.42 -17.70
N GLY A 89 -4.40 -8.41 -16.87
CA GLY A 89 -3.02 -8.24 -17.34
C GLY A 89 -2.58 -9.35 -18.32
N GLN A 90 -2.94 -10.61 -18.06
CA GLN A 90 -2.64 -11.74 -18.97
C GLN A 90 -3.34 -11.58 -20.33
N GLU A 91 -4.61 -11.16 -20.33
CA GLU A 91 -5.38 -10.90 -21.55
C GLU A 91 -4.66 -9.86 -22.41
N ILE A 92 -4.37 -8.68 -21.83
CA ILE A 92 -3.70 -7.57 -22.52
C ILE A 92 -2.33 -8.01 -23.08
N VAL A 93 -1.54 -8.73 -22.27
CA VAL A 93 -0.21 -9.21 -22.70
C VAL A 93 -0.33 -10.14 -23.90
N ARG A 94 -1.29 -11.07 -23.89
CA ARG A 94 -1.50 -12.04 -25.00
C ARG A 94 -2.06 -11.39 -26.24
N GLU A 95 -3.02 -10.48 -26.10
CA GLU A 95 -3.60 -9.70 -27.20
C GLU A 95 -2.54 -8.89 -27.96
N ASN A 96 -1.48 -8.48 -27.25
CA ASN A 96 -0.34 -7.76 -27.83
C ASN A 96 0.86 -8.67 -28.18
N GLY A 97 0.63 -9.98 -28.36
CA GLY A 97 1.66 -10.94 -28.76
C GLY A 97 2.71 -11.27 -27.69
N GLY A 98 2.47 -10.87 -26.45
CA GLY A 98 3.35 -11.15 -25.34
C GLY A 98 3.13 -12.52 -24.69
N SER A 99 4.02 -12.90 -23.80
CA SER A 99 3.98 -14.17 -23.06
C SER A 99 3.89 -13.96 -21.57
N VAL A 100 3.28 -14.92 -20.86
CA VAL A 100 3.14 -14.91 -19.40
C VAL A 100 3.68 -16.20 -18.83
N ILE A 101 4.62 -16.09 -17.87
CA ILE A 101 5.25 -17.23 -17.20
C ILE A 101 4.97 -17.11 -15.70
N GLN A 102 4.34 -18.13 -15.13
CA GLN A 102 4.10 -18.27 -13.69
C GLN A 102 5.05 -19.31 -13.08
N GLY A 103 5.28 -19.21 -11.77
CA GLY A 103 6.18 -20.10 -11.04
C GLY A 103 7.68 -19.81 -11.32
N PHE A 104 7.99 -18.70 -11.98
CA PHE A 104 9.35 -18.35 -12.38
C PHE A 104 9.99 -17.43 -11.33
N SER A 105 11.02 -17.92 -10.69
CA SER A 105 11.84 -17.14 -9.75
C SER A 105 13.01 -16.48 -10.45
N VAL A 106 13.09 -15.16 -10.38
CA VAL A 106 14.26 -14.41 -10.81
C VAL A 106 15.39 -14.64 -9.81
N ASN A 107 16.48 -15.23 -10.27
CA ASN A 107 17.66 -15.56 -9.48
C ASN A 107 18.74 -14.48 -9.54
N GLU A 108 18.81 -13.77 -10.67
CA GLU A 108 19.83 -12.77 -10.97
C GLU A 108 19.27 -11.69 -11.90
N ILE A 109 19.74 -10.47 -11.72
CA ILE A 109 19.50 -9.34 -12.63
C ILE A 109 20.76 -9.16 -13.47
N THR A 110 20.61 -9.20 -14.78
CA THR A 110 21.73 -9.00 -15.71
C THR A 110 22.08 -7.51 -15.78
N VAL A 111 23.32 -7.20 -15.45
CA VAL A 111 23.86 -5.83 -15.42
C VAL A 111 25.07 -5.74 -16.34
N GLU A 112 25.08 -4.76 -17.22
CA GLU A 112 26.21 -4.43 -18.09
C GLU A 112 26.88 -3.15 -17.59
N LYS A 113 28.19 -3.12 -17.64
CA LYS A 113 28.98 -1.92 -17.38
C LYS A 113 29.16 -1.16 -18.70
N THR A 114 28.72 0.11 -18.71
CA THR A 114 28.83 1.00 -19.84
C THR A 114 29.79 2.17 -19.52
N GLU A 115 30.17 2.96 -20.52
CA GLU A 115 30.97 4.18 -20.29
C GLU A 115 30.28 5.18 -19.36
N LYS A 116 28.94 5.20 -19.35
CA LYS A 116 28.10 6.09 -18.51
C LYS A 116 27.73 5.48 -17.15
N GLY A 117 28.19 4.29 -16.80
CA GLY A 117 27.87 3.60 -15.56
C GLY A 117 27.34 2.17 -15.77
N HIS A 118 26.27 1.80 -15.10
CA HIS A 118 25.67 0.48 -15.18
C HIS A 118 24.29 0.53 -15.86
N LYS A 119 23.97 -0.51 -16.64
CA LYS A 119 22.67 -0.67 -17.30
C LYS A 119 22.13 -2.06 -16.99
N ILE A 120 20.87 -2.17 -16.57
CA ILE A 120 20.17 -3.44 -16.47
C ILE A 120 19.72 -3.84 -17.87
N THR A 121 20.10 -5.06 -18.28
CA THR A 121 19.83 -5.57 -19.64
C THR A 121 18.86 -6.76 -19.65
N GLY A 122 18.47 -7.26 -18.47
CA GLY A 122 17.56 -8.38 -18.37
C GLY A 122 17.58 -9.09 -17.03
N ILE A 123 17.10 -10.32 -17.05
CA ILE A 123 16.98 -11.18 -15.87
C ILE A 123 17.38 -12.62 -16.20
N THR A 124 17.84 -13.35 -15.20
CA THR A 124 18.06 -14.80 -15.26
C THR A 124 17.34 -15.48 -14.10
N GLY A 125 16.70 -16.61 -14.38
CA GLY A 125 15.96 -17.36 -13.38
C GLY A 125 15.46 -18.70 -13.90
N ASN A 126 14.63 -19.37 -13.12
CA ASN A 126 14.03 -20.64 -13.53
C ASN A 126 12.66 -20.88 -12.88
N ILE A 127 11.94 -21.86 -13.40
CA ILE A 127 10.70 -22.37 -12.80
C ILE A 127 11.05 -23.08 -11.48
N GLY A 128 10.34 -22.71 -10.40
CA GLY A 128 10.51 -23.30 -9.07
C GLY A 128 11.68 -22.74 -8.25
N GLY A 129 12.51 -21.86 -8.82
CA GLY A 129 13.59 -21.15 -8.12
C GLY A 129 14.88 -21.98 -7.93
N LYS A 130 15.86 -21.39 -7.24
CA LYS A 130 17.24 -21.91 -7.10
C LYS A 130 17.36 -23.37 -6.61
N ARG A 131 16.36 -23.86 -5.88
CA ARG A 131 16.38 -25.22 -5.30
C ARG A 131 15.66 -26.27 -6.14
N SER A 132 15.05 -25.86 -7.26
CA SER A 132 14.27 -26.78 -8.10
C SER A 132 15.11 -27.75 -8.92
N GLY A 133 16.38 -27.42 -9.17
CA GLY A 133 17.22 -28.15 -10.10
C GLY A 133 16.92 -27.86 -11.58
N ASN A 134 15.95 -27.02 -11.89
CA ASN A 134 15.61 -26.64 -13.26
C ASN A 134 16.67 -25.73 -13.88
N GLU A 135 16.84 -25.82 -15.18
CA GLU A 135 17.76 -24.97 -15.93
C GLU A 135 17.35 -23.50 -15.86
N ASN A 136 18.34 -22.63 -15.81
CA ASN A 136 18.12 -21.20 -15.87
C ASN A 136 17.81 -20.75 -17.29
N MET A 137 16.85 -19.84 -17.41
CA MET A 137 16.52 -19.10 -18.63
C MET A 137 16.89 -17.64 -18.45
N THR A 138 17.50 -17.04 -19.46
CA THR A 138 17.84 -15.60 -19.48
C THR A 138 16.96 -14.90 -20.48
N PHE A 139 16.43 -13.76 -20.05
CA PHE A 139 15.63 -12.85 -20.87
C PHE A 139 16.29 -11.47 -20.91
N THR A 140 16.50 -10.95 -22.10
CA THR A 140 16.99 -9.60 -22.32
C THR A 140 15.84 -8.64 -22.64
N SER A 141 15.97 -7.37 -22.30
CA SER A 141 14.94 -6.37 -22.51
C SER A 141 15.50 -4.96 -22.64
N ALA A 142 14.83 -4.10 -23.40
CA ALA A 142 15.11 -2.68 -23.45
C ALA A 142 14.75 -1.97 -22.12
N LEU A 143 13.68 -2.49 -21.44
CA LEU A 143 13.26 -2.03 -20.13
C LEU A 143 12.83 -3.22 -19.26
N THR A 144 13.41 -3.33 -18.08
CA THR A 144 13.00 -4.29 -17.04
C THR A 144 12.17 -3.56 -15.99
N ILE A 145 10.91 -3.97 -15.78
CA ILE A 145 10.02 -3.38 -14.78
C ILE A 145 10.01 -4.23 -13.52
N GLY A 146 10.55 -3.70 -12.43
CA GLY A 146 10.54 -4.32 -11.11
C GLY A 146 9.23 -4.09 -10.38
N ALA A 147 8.32 -5.07 -10.39
CA ALA A 147 7.03 -5.06 -9.70
C ALA A 147 6.92 -6.12 -8.60
N GLY A 148 8.03 -6.69 -8.14
CA GLY A 148 8.11 -7.82 -7.21
C GLY A 148 7.88 -7.46 -5.73
N GLY A 149 7.32 -6.30 -5.43
CA GLY A 149 7.09 -5.85 -4.06
C GLY A 149 8.37 -5.46 -3.32
N TYR A 150 8.35 -5.44 -2.00
CA TYR A 150 9.50 -4.97 -1.22
C TYR A 150 10.75 -5.86 -1.35
N ASN A 151 10.58 -7.11 -1.75
CA ASN A 151 11.68 -8.07 -2.00
C ASN A 151 12.11 -8.11 -3.49
N CYS A 152 11.68 -7.15 -4.31
CA CYS A 152 11.96 -7.12 -5.74
C CYS A 152 13.48 -7.17 -6.01
N PRO A 153 13.98 -8.16 -6.79
CA PRO A 153 15.40 -8.26 -7.11
C PRO A 153 15.91 -7.05 -7.91
N VAL A 154 15.10 -6.50 -8.82
CA VAL A 154 15.44 -5.29 -9.58
C VAL A 154 15.70 -4.12 -8.65
N SER A 155 14.78 -3.88 -7.70
CA SER A 155 14.92 -2.82 -6.71
C SER A 155 16.18 -2.97 -5.85
N ARG A 156 16.52 -4.20 -5.47
CA ARG A 156 17.74 -4.49 -4.69
C ARG A 156 18.99 -4.12 -5.47
N VAL A 157 19.08 -4.54 -6.72
CA VAL A 157 20.25 -4.24 -7.58
C VAL A 157 20.39 -2.75 -7.82
N ILE A 158 19.27 -2.04 -8.09
CA ILE A 158 19.31 -0.58 -8.24
C ILE A 158 19.88 0.10 -6.99
N THR A 159 19.41 -0.28 -5.81
CA THR A 159 19.90 0.33 -4.56
C THR A 159 21.33 -0.05 -4.23
N GLU A 160 21.76 -1.28 -4.51
CA GLU A 160 23.14 -1.73 -4.33
C GLU A 160 24.14 -0.98 -5.23
N ILE A 161 23.82 -0.82 -6.52
CA ILE A 161 24.67 -0.08 -7.48
C ILE A 161 24.85 1.38 -7.05
N HIS A 162 23.82 1.98 -6.44
CA HIS A 162 23.85 3.39 -6.04
C HIS A 162 24.22 3.59 -4.56
N ASN A 163 24.65 2.55 -3.86
CA ASN A 163 25.02 2.57 -2.44
C ASN A 163 23.90 3.15 -1.54
N GLU A 164 22.63 2.90 -1.90
CA GLU A 164 21.48 3.28 -1.09
C GLU A 164 21.03 2.11 -0.23
N PRO A 165 20.58 2.33 1.01
CA PRO A 165 20.05 1.25 1.84
C PRO A 165 18.72 0.74 1.23
N HIS A 166 18.70 -0.54 0.83
CA HIS A 166 17.47 -1.16 0.34
C HIS A 166 16.39 -1.18 1.43
N ARG A 167 16.78 -1.40 2.68
CA ARG A 167 15.90 -1.43 3.86
C ARG A 167 16.33 -0.38 4.87
N ASP A 168 15.33 0.35 5.38
CA ASP A 168 15.49 1.34 6.45
C ASP A 168 14.30 1.23 7.38
N ASP A 169 14.52 0.89 8.65
CA ASP A 169 13.46 0.61 9.61
C ASP A 169 12.58 1.83 9.95
N ASP A 170 13.06 3.06 9.73
CA ASP A 170 12.27 4.29 9.84
C ASP A 170 11.30 4.50 8.66
N HIS A 171 11.44 3.69 7.63
CA HIS A 171 10.67 3.74 6.39
C HIS A 171 10.01 2.39 6.05
N PHE A 172 9.88 1.50 7.03
CA PHE A 172 9.20 0.22 6.89
C PHE A 172 8.20 -0.01 8.01
N CYS A 173 7.05 -0.56 7.66
CA CYS A 173 6.02 -1.01 8.57
C CYS A 173 5.99 -2.54 8.62
N GLY A 174 5.92 -3.11 9.81
CA GLY A 174 5.49 -4.49 9.99
C GLY A 174 3.97 -4.54 10.07
N GLY A 175 3.35 -5.44 9.33
CA GLY A 175 1.92 -5.71 9.37
C GLY A 175 1.65 -7.16 9.75
N TYR A 176 0.56 -7.40 10.45
CA TYR A 176 0.06 -8.73 10.76
C TYR A 176 -1.46 -8.77 10.60
N ARG A 177 -2.00 -9.79 9.94
CA ARG A 177 -3.41 -9.88 9.57
C ARG A 177 -3.96 -11.27 9.83
N GLU A 178 -5.22 -11.33 10.24
CA GLU A 178 -6.07 -12.50 10.38
C GLU A 178 -7.44 -12.22 9.78
N TYR A 179 -8.18 -13.28 9.39
CA TYR A 179 -9.62 -13.18 9.14
C TYR A 179 -10.40 -13.74 10.32
N TRP A 180 -11.48 -13.06 10.66
CA TRP A 180 -12.40 -13.45 11.72
C TRP A 180 -13.83 -13.41 11.19
N ASP A 181 -14.63 -14.41 11.51
CA ASP A 181 -16.04 -14.45 11.22
C ASP A 181 -16.84 -14.01 12.46
N ASN A 182 -17.96 -13.31 12.25
CA ASN A 182 -18.90 -12.89 13.29
C ASN A 182 -18.32 -11.92 14.34
N VAL A 183 -17.51 -10.94 13.93
CA VAL A 183 -17.10 -9.85 14.81
C VAL A 183 -18.27 -8.91 15.06
N GLU A 184 -18.66 -8.71 16.34
CA GLU A 184 -19.82 -7.92 16.72
C GLU A 184 -19.77 -6.50 16.17
N GLY A 185 -20.87 -6.04 15.57
CA GLY A 185 -21.03 -4.71 14.99
C GLY A 185 -20.41 -4.54 13.60
N LEU A 186 -19.93 -5.61 12.96
CA LEU A 186 -19.38 -5.61 11.61
C LEU A 186 -19.95 -6.76 10.79
N GLY A 187 -20.20 -6.50 9.51
CA GLY A 187 -20.73 -7.46 8.54
C GLY A 187 -21.77 -6.83 7.64
N GLY A 188 -22.45 -7.66 6.83
CA GLY A 188 -23.40 -7.21 5.83
C GLY A 188 -22.75 -6.92 4.49
N GLU A 189 -23.43 -6.09 3.69
CA GLU A 189 -23.00 -5.78 2.30
C GLU A 189 -22.38 -4.39 2.17
N GLU A 190 -22.71 -3.46 3.09
CA GLU A 190 -22.26 -2.07 3.07
C GLU A 190 -22.05 -1.55 4.50
N GLY A 191 -21.10 -0.64 4.69
CA GLY A 191 -20.87 0.06 5.94
C GLY A 191 -19.43 0.53 6.13
N PRO A 192 -18.98 0.75 7.37
CA PRO A 192 -17.67 1.28 7.67
C PRO A 192 -16.54 0.24 7.58
N ILE A 193 -15.35 0.73 7.25
CA ILE A 193 -14.10 0.16 7.73
C ILE A 193 -13.64 0.90 8.98
N GLU A 194 -12.92 0.23 9.88
CA GLU A 194 -12.50 0.83 11.14
C GLU A 194 -10.97 0.86 11.27
N ILE A 195 -10.44 2.00 11.72
CA ILE A 195 -9.02 2.23 12.01
C ILE A 195 -8.91 2.77 13.44
N HIS A 196 -8.23 2.02 14.30
CA HIS A 196 -8.12 2.34 15.71
C HIS A 196 -6.67 2.61 16.11
N PHE A 197 -6.42 3.83 16.55
CA PHE A 197 -5.14 4.24 17.13
C PHE A 197 -5.11 3.81 18.59
N ILE A 198 -4.38 2.76 18.89
CA ILE A 198 -4.20 2.22 20.25
C ILE A 198 -2.76 2.43 20.71
N ASP A 199 -2.57 2.61 22.01
CA ASP A 199 -1.28 3.00 22.60
C ASP A 199 -0.14 2.05 22.27
N GLU A 200 -0.44 0.76 22.18
CA GLU A 200 0.54 -0.29 21.99
C GLU A 200 1.19 -0.32 20.61
N VAL A 201 0.59 0.36 19.64
CA VAL A 201 1.05 0.34 18.22
C VAL A 201 1.32 1.71 17.62
N LEU A 202 1.07 2.80 18.35
CA LEU A 202 1.37 4.14 17.83
C LEU A 202 2.84 4.26 17.38
N PRO A 203 3.09 4.89 16.23
CA PRO A 203 2.20 5.62 15.32
C PRO A 203 1.48 4.76 14.26
N GLY A 204 1.33 3.47 14.48
CA GLY A 204 0.53 2.56 13.68
C GLY A 204 -0.92 2.49 14.17
N TYR A 205 -1.64 1.47 13.72
CA TYR A 205 -3.05 1.29 14.06
C TYR A 205 -3.47 -0.19 14.03
N PHE A 206 -4.60 -0.47 14.67
CA PHE A 206 -5.36 -1.71 14.57
C PHE A 206 -6.55 -1.47 13.64
N TRP A 207 -6.81 -2.38 12.70
CA TRP A 207 -7.90 -2.23 11.75
C TRP A 207 -8.89 -3.39 11.81
N LEU A 208 -10.14 -3.07 11.45
CA LEU A 208 -11.25 -4.01 11.30
C LEU A 208 -11.95 -3.65 9.98
N PHE A 209 -11.68 -4.41 8.92
CA PHE A 209 -12.22 -4.17 7.59
C PHE A 209 -13.14 -5.33 7.20
N PRO A 210 -14.46 -5.12 7.22
CA PRO A 210 -15.39 -6.12 6.72
C PRO A 210 -15.08 -6.44 5.27
N VAL A 211 -15.20 -7.71 4.94
CA VAL A 211 -15.25 -8.21 3.58
C VAL A 211 -16.62 -8.85 3.39
N GLN A 212 -16.84 -9.56 2.32
CA GLN A 212 -18.14 -10.17 2.06
C GLN A 212 -18.68 -10.99 3.25
N GLY A 213 -19.99 -10.92 3.49
CA GLY A 213 -20.69 -11.68 4.50
C GLY A 213 -20.39 -11.21 5.92
N ASN A 214 -20.15 -12.14 6.83
CA ASN A 214 -19.83 -11.85 8.22
C ASN A 214 -18.33 -11.88 8.52
N ARG A 215 -17.50 -11.88 7.47
CA ARG A 215 -16.04 -11.96 7.60
C ARG A 215 -15.42 -10.59 7.72
N VAL A 216 -14.42 -10.47 8.58
CA VAL A 216 -13.66 -9.24 8.83
C VAL A 216 -12.17 -9.52 8.69
N ASN A 217 -11.48 -8.71 7.91
CA ASN A 217 -10.03 -8.63 7.90
C ASN A 217 -9.60 -7.82 9.13
N VAL A 218 -8.90 -8.47 10.04
CA VAL A 218 -8.44 -7.90 11.30
C VAL A 218 -6.93 -7.83 11.29
N GLY A 219 -6.35 -6.67 11.57
CA GLY A 219 -4.91 -6.60 11.57
C GLY A 219 -4.34 -5.43 12.34
N ILE A 220 -3.02 -5.42 12.38
CA ILE A 220 -2.23 -4.46 13.12
C ILE A 220 -0.99 -4.08 12.31
N GLY A 221 -0.69 -2.78 12.27
CA GLY A 221 0.50 -2.27 11.60
C GLY A 221 1.30 -1.36 12.52
N MET A 222 2.63 -1.49 12.49
CA MET A 222 3.53 -0.68 13.29
C MET A 222 4.84 -0.40 12.56
N LEU A 223 5.36 0.82 12.70
CA LEU A 223 6.69 1.19 12.19
C LEU A 223 7.78 0.33 12.86
N ILE A 224 8.66 -0.26 12.06
CA ILE A 224 9.65 -1.22 12.58
C ILE A 224 10.62 -0.57 13.56
N SER A 225 11.06 0.67 13.30
CA SER A 225 11.93 1.40 14.22
C SER A 225 11.27 1.67 15.58
N GLU A 226 9.96 1.91 15.61
CA GLU A 226 9.23 2.09 16.87
C GLU A 226 9.01 0.76 17.60
N HIS A 227 8.70 -0.31 16.86
CA HIS A 227 8.61 -1.65 17.43
C HIS A 227 9.93 -2.07 18.11
N ARG A 228 11.07 -1.73 17.50
CA ARG A 228 12.39 -2.00 18.11
C ARG A 228 12.68 -1.23 19.40
N LYS A 229 12.06 -0.06 19.58
CA LYS A 229 12.20 0.77 20.78
C LYS A 229 11.35 0.29 21.94
N LEU A 230 10.39 -0.61 21.74
CA LEU A 230 9.60 -1.16 22.84
C LEU A 230 10.52 -1.81 23.87
N LYS A 231 10.23 -1.55 25.16
CA LYS A 231 10.96 -2.17 26.28
C LYS A 231 10.88 -3.69 26.17
N ALA A 232 11.89 -4.38 26.70
CA ALA A 232 12.01 -5.83 26.57
C ALA A 232 10.79 -6.60 27.11
N ASP A 233 10.14 -6.11 28.16
CA ASP A 233 8.89 -6.62 28.74
C ASP A 233 7.67 -6.41 27.82
N ARG A 234 7.70 -5.40 26.95
CA ARG A 234 6.69 -5.08 25.95
C ARG A 234 7.07 -5.49 24.53
N LYS A 235 8.25 -6.07 24.32
CA LYS A 235 8.77 -6.50 23.02
C LYS A 235 8.06 -7.76 22.54
N LYS A 236 6.74 -7.65 22.35
CA LYS A 236 5.89 -8.72 21.82
C LYS A 236 5.90 -8.65 20.29
N SER A 237 5.80 -9.79 19.62
CA SER A 237 5.54 -9.80 18.18
C SER A 237 4.18 -9.16 17.87
N LEU A 238 3.98 -8.63 16.68
CA LEU A 238 2.68 -8.06 16.26
C LEU A 238 1.55 -9.06 16.46
N LYS A 239 1.78 -10.35 16.18
CA LYS A 239 0.83 -11.43 16.49
C LYS A 239 0.40 -11.45 17.96
N LYS A 240 1.35 -11.33 18.89
CA LYS A 240 1.04 -11.31 20.33
C LYS A 240 0.31 -10.05 20.76
N ILE A 241 0.66 -8.88 20.18
CA ILE A 241 -0.04 -7.63 20.43
C ILE A 241 -1.48 -7.73 19.93
N GLN A 242 -1.71 -8.20 18.70
CA GLN A 242 -3.05 -8.38 18.16
C GLN A 242 -3.88 -9.36 19.00
N LYS A 243 -3.30 -10.48 19.40
CA LYS A 243 -3.97 -11.44 20.29
C LYS A 243 -4.39 -10.81 21.62
N TRP A 244 -3.55 -9.96 22.21
CA TRP A 244 -3.90 -9.20 23.41
C TRP A 244 -5.04 -8.22 23.13
N VAL A 245 -5.00 -7.47 22.01
CA VAL A 245 -6.09 -6.54 21.63
C VAL A 245 -7.43 -7.28 21.52
N ILE A 246 -7.45 -8.41 20.86
CA ILE A 246 -8.67 -9.19 20.63
C ILE A 246 -9.21 -9.77 21.94
N ASN A 247 -8.37 -10.35 22.80
CA ASN A 247 -8.82 -11.12 23.94
C ASN A 247 -8.93 -10.32 25.24
N GLU A 248 -8.16 -9.26 25.40
CA GLU A 248 -8.01 -8.59 26.68
C GLU A 248 -8.30 -7.09 26.66
N HIS A 249 -8.09 -6.40 25.51
CA HIS A 249 -8.30 -4.96 25.44
C HIS A 249 -9.77 -4.61 25.72
N PRO A 250 -10.07 -3.71 26.70
CA PRO A 250 -11.43 -3.48 27.21
C PRO A 250 -12.47 -3.13 26.13
N ARG A 251 -12.03 -2.46 25.06
CA ARG A 251 -12.87 -2.00 23.96
C ARG A 251 -13.20 -3.10 22.96
N PHE A 252 -12.28 -4.03 22.72
CA PHE A 252 -12.42 -5.02 21.63
C PHE A 252 -12.83 -6.40 22.11
N LYS A 253 -12.40 -6.84 23.32
CA LYS A 253 -12.67 -8.20 23.80
C LYS A 253 -14.14 -8.64 23.73
N LYS A 254 -15.08 -7.71 23.92
CA LYS A 254 -16.53 -8.03 23.84
C LYS A 254 -16.94 -8.29 22.39
N ARG A 255 -16.41 -7.53 21.44
CA ARG A 255 -16.72 -7.67 20.02
C ARG A 255 -16.24 -9.00 19.42
N PHE A 256 -15.21 -9.60 20.01
CA PHE A 256 -14.66 -10.88 19.59
C PHE A 256 -15.14 -12.06 20.43
N ALA A 257 -16.03 -11.86 21.42
CA ALA A 257 -16.45 -12.93 22.35
C ALA A 257 -17.09 -14.13 21.62
N ASN A 258 -17.83 -13.88 20.55
CA ASN A 258 -18.49 -14.90 19.72
C ASN A 258 -17.87 -15.02 18.31
N ALA A 259 -16.77 -14.33 18.07
CA ALA A 259 -16.09 -14.35 16.77
C ALA A 259 -15.21 -15.61 16.63
N THR A 260 -15.05 -16.08 15.40
CA THR A 260 -14.28 -17.28 15.09
C THR A 260 -13.12 -16.94 14.15
N LEU A 261 -11.90 -17.30 14.55
CA LEU A 261 -10.71 -17.17 13.70
C LEU A 261 -10.80 -18.11 12.49
N VAL A 262 -10.60 -17.58 11.31
CA VAL A 262 -10.47 -18.39 10.08
C VAL A 262 -9.06 -19.00 10.07
N SER A 263 -9.00 -20.31 10.29
CA SER A 263 -7.74 -21.05 10.38
C SER A 263 -6.87 -20.89 9.13
N GLY A 264 -5.56 -20.67 9.33
CA GLY A 264 -4.58 -20.51 8.24
C GLY A 264 -4.57 -19.10 7.61
N SER A 265 -5.40 -18.18 8.12
CA SER A 265 -5.44 -16.80 7.64
C SER A 265 -4.36 -15.91 8.26
N GLU A 266 -3.69 -16.37 9.31
CA GLU A 266 -2.69 -15.62 10.06
C GLU A 266 -1.42 -15.41 9.25
N LYS A 267 -1.14 -14.17 8.88
CA LYS A 267 0.02 -13.83 8.05
C LYS A 267 0.64 -12.49 8.44
N GLY A 268 1.98 -12.41 8.36
CA GLY A 268 2.74 -11.19 8.57
C GLY A 268 3.45 -10.74 7.31
N TRP A 269 3.61 -9.42 7.14
CA TRP A 269 4.27 -8.82 6.00
C TRP A 269 5.00 -7.53 6.35
N GLN A 270 5.79 -7.02 5.42
CA GLN A 270 6.45 -5.72 5.54
C GLN A 270 6.02 -4.81 4.38
N LEU A 271 5.81 -3.53 4.72
CA LEU A 271 5.36 -2.49 3.80
C LEU A 271 6.45 -1.41 3.71
N PRO A 272 7.02 -1.14 2.53
CA PRO A 272 7.99 -0.07 2.33
C PRO A 272 7.28 1.27 2.12
N PHE A 273 7.47 2.21 3.04
CA PHE A 273 6.85 3.53 2.97
C PHE A 273 7.51 4.46 1.97
N GLY A 274 6.69 5.23 1.27
CA GLY A 274 7.07 6.31 0.36
C GLY A 274 7.51 7.59 1.06
N SER A 275 7.86 7.52 2.34
CA SER A 275 8.31 8.70 3.09
C SER A 275 9.68 9.16 2.64
N PRO A 276 9.91 10.50 2.49
CA PRO A 276 11.20 11.03 2.09
C PRO A 276 12.29 10.68 3.10
N ARG A 277 13.44 10.21 2.60
CA ARG A 277 14.63 9.91 3.39
C ARG A 277 15.52 11.16 3.47
N LYS A 278 16.09 11.40 4.64
CA LYS A 278 17.11 12.45 4.80
C LYS A 278 18.32 12.12 3.92
N ASN A 279 18.82 13.11 3.20
CA ASN A 279 20.03 12.99 2.38
C ASN A 279 19.94 11.94 1.26
N SER A 280 18.75 11.60 0.78
CA SER A 280 18.64 10.79 -0.44
C SER A 280 19.25 11.56 -1.61
N PRO A 281 20.24 11.02 -2.31
CA PRO A 281 20.80 11.64 -3.50
C PRO A 281 19.87 11.47 -4.72
N SER A 282 18.85 10.64 -4.59
CA SER A 282 17.91 10.35 -5.67
C SER A 282 16.93 11.49 -5.91
N PRO A 283 16.58 11.81 -7.15
CA PRO A 283 15.45 12.68 -7.48
C PRO A 283 14.14 12.20 -6.85
N PHE A 284 13.98 10.89 -6.69
CA PHE A 284 12.87 10.29 -5.96
C PHE A 284 13.26 10.07 -4.49
N GLN A 285 12.74 10.89 -3.61
CA GLN A 285 13.17 11.02 -2.21
C GLN A 285 13.07 9.76 -1.32
N PRO A 286 12.12 8.80 -1.52
CA PRO A 286 12.10 7.58 -0.70
C PRO A 286 13.35 6.72 -0.88
N ARG A 287 13.75 6.50 -2.11
CA ARG A 287 14.98 5.84 -2.56
C ARG A 287 15.02 5.81 -4.09
N ARG A 288 16.14 5.46 -4.66
CA ARG A 288 16.23 5.33 -6.11
C ARG A 288 15.30 4.23 -6.64
N ALA A 289 14.45 4.60 -7.59
CA ALA A 289 13.42 3.72 -8.15
C ALA A 289 13.68 3.35 -9.63
N ALA A 290 14.71 3.95 -10.26
CA ALA A 290 15.04 3.68 -11.65
C ALA A 290 16.52 3.89 -11.94
N MET A 291 17.01 3.24 -12.99
CA MET A 291 18.33 3.43 -13.59
C MET A 291 18.27 3.01 -15.07
N ALA A 292 19.34 3.20 -15.80
CA ALA A 292 19.41 2.74 -17.18
C ALA A 292 18.96 1.27 -17.30
N GLY A 293 18.01 1.02 -18.18
CA GLY A 293 17.42 -0.31 -18.45
C GLY A 293 16.39 -0.81 -17.44
N ALA A 294 16.09 -0.07 -16.36
CA ALA A 294 15.12 -0.55 -15.38
C ALA A 294 14.36 0.54 -14.63
N VAL A 295 13.10 0.24 -14.29
CA VAL A 295 12.26 1.01 -13.36
C VAL A 295 11.62 0.09 -12.33
N CYS A 296 11.34 0.61 -11.14
CA CYS A 296 10.53 -0.05 -10.11
C CYS A 296 9.19 0.66 -9.95
N VAL A 297 8.15 -0.13 -9.65
CA VAL A 297 6.78 0.37 -9.42
C VAL A 297 6.21 -0.20 -8.11
N GLY A 298 5.19 0.45 -7.56
CA GLY A 298 4.52 0.02 -6.35
C GLY A 298 5.46 -0.15 -5.15
N ASP A 299 5.30 -1.24 -4.39
CA ASP A 299 6.13 -1.50 -3.21
C ASP A 299 7.62 -1.68 -3.57
N ALA A 300 7.93 -2.10 -4.80
CA ALA A 300 9.33 -2.18 -5.27
C ALA A 300 10.01 -0.82 -5.37
N ALA A 301 9.24 0.25 -5.58
CA ALA A 301 9.68 1.64 -5.54
C ALA A 301 9.48 2.32 -4.18
N SER A 302 9.04 1.59 -3.14
CA SER A 302 8.68 2.16 -1.82
C SER A 302 7.62 3.24 -1.92
N LEU A 303 6.41 2.90 -2.39
CA LEU A 303 5.32 3.87 -2.62
C LEU A 303 4.16 3.78 -1.63
N VAL A 304 4.23 2.92 -0.62
CA VAL A 304 3.16 2.82 0.37
C VAL A 304 3.05 4.11 1.17
N ASP A 305 1.85 4.65 1.30
CA ASP A 305 1.59 5.84 2.09
C ASP A 305 1.97 5.61 3.57
N PRO A 306 2.80 6.46 4.17
CA PRO A 306 3.32 6.22 5.51
C PRO A 306 2.30 6.39 6.64
N PHE A 307 1.17 7.04 6.39
CA PHE A 307 0.11 7.24 7.38
C PHE A 307 -1.01 6.21 7.24
N SER A 308 -1.60 6.12 6.07
CA SER A 308 -2.76 5.26 5.81
C SER A 308 -2.38 3.80 5.53
N GLY A 309 -1.14 3.53 5.09
CA GLY A 309 -0.74 2.22 4.58
C GLY A 309 -1.30 1.91 3.19
N GLU A 310 -1.94 2.89 2.52
CA GLU A 310 -2.44 2.74 1.15
C GLU A 310 -1.28 2.60 0.17
N GLY A 311 -1.34 1.61 -0.72
CA GLY A 311 -0.30 1.34 -1.70
C GLY A 311 -0.85 0.95 -3.07
N ILE A 312 -2.13 0.56 -3.17
CA ILE A 312 -2.73 0.08 -4.43
C ILE A 312 -2.78 1.20 -5.47
N GLY A 313 -3.33 2.36 -5.10
CA GLY A 313 -3.43 3.51 -5.98
C GLY A 313 -2.07 4.06 -6.39
N ASN A 314 -1.10 4.10 -5.46
CA ASN A 314 0.27 4.50 -5.77
C ASN A 314 0.97 3.51 -6.71
N ALA A 315 0.73 2.21 -6.55
CA ALA A 315 1.27 1.19 -7.45
C ALA A 315 0.71 1.35 -8.87
N LEU A 316 -0.62 1.52 -9.01
CA LEU A 316 -1.27 1.73 -10.29
C LEU A 316 -0.82 3.04 -10.97
N LEU A 317 -0.71 4.13 -10.22
CA LEU A 317 -0.19 5.39 -10.73
C LEU A 317 1.25 5.28 -11.23
N SER A 318 2.12 4.61 -10.47
CA SER A 318 3.52 4.42 -10.88
C SER A 318 3.65 3.56 -12.13
N ALA A 319 2.80 2.55 -12.29
CA ALA A 319 2.73 1.74 -13.50
C ALA A 319 2.26 2.57 -14.71
N LYS A 320 1.25 3.42 -14.52
CA LYS A 320 0.77 4.34 -15.57
C LYS A 320 1.87 5.34 -15.98
N LEU A 321 2.59 5.91 -15.03
CA LEU A 321 3.73 6.79 -15.32
C LEU A 321 4.85 6.06 -16.04
N THR A 322 5.17 4.82 -15.68
CA THR A 322 6.15 4.00 -16.39
C THR A 322 5.73 3.81 -17.86
N ALA A 323 4.47 3.47 -18.09
CA ALA A 323 3.95 3.29 -19.46
C ALA A 323 4.03 4.57 -20.29
N SER A 324 3.78 5.74 -19.67
CA SER A 324 3.85 7.03 -20.39
C SER A 324 5.30 7.53 -20.65
N HIS A 325 6.29 7.00 -19.93
CA HIS A 325 7.70 7.36 -20.12
C HIS A 325 8.46 6.40 -21.03
N PHE A 326 7.89 5.25 -21.33
CA PHE A 326 8.50 4.30 -22.25
C PHE A 326 7.94 4.51 -23.67
N ASP A 327 8.77 4.98 -24.56
CA ASP A 327 8.49 5.06 -26.00
C ASP A 327 9.33 4.02 -26.73
N LYS A 328 8.68 3.20 -27.54
CA LYS A 328 9.31 2.08 -28.25
C LYS A 328 10.37 2.55 -29.25
N ASP A 329 10.13 3.67 -29.91
CA ASP A 329 11.03 4.19 -30.96
C ASP A 329 12.19 4.97 -30.35
N LEU A 330 11.93 5.78 -29.32
CA LEU A 330 12.97 6.49 -28.56
C LEU A 330 13.90 5.56 -27.79
N HIS A 331 13.34 4.47 -27.24
CA HIS A 331 14.08 3.55 -26.38
C HIS A 331 14.43 2.22 -27.07
N LYS A 332 14.50 2.19 -28.40
CA LYS A 332 14.88 0.98 -29.18
C LYS A 332 16.24 0.41 -28.74
N ASP A 333 17.19 1.29 -28.36
CA ASP A 333 18.51 0.93 -27.88
C ASP A 333 18.56 0.75 -26.34
N GLY A 334 17.41 0.79 -25.68
CA GLY A 334 17.19 0.62 -24.25
C GLY A 334 16.84 1.92 -23.52
N PHE A 335 16.27 1.76 -22.35
CA PHE A 335 15.90 2.87 -21.46
C PHE A 335 17.16 3.50 -20.86
N THR A 336 17.34 4.82 -21.05
CA THR A 336 18.58 5.52 -20.66
C THR A 336 18.58 5.98 -19.20
N GLU A 337 19.74 6.42 -18.71
CA GLU A 337 19.84 7.01 -17.35
C GLU A 337 19.10 8.35 -17.27
N GLU A 338 19.11 9.15 -18.34
CA GLU A 338 18.39 10.41 -18.44
C GLU A 338 16.86 10.16 -18.33
N ALA A 339 16.35 9.17 -19.05
CA ALA A 339 14.93 8.75 -18.96
C ALA A 339 14.56 8.22 -17.57
N ALA A 340 15.48 7.52 -16.90
CA ALA A 340 15.29 7.05 -15.53
C ALA A 340 15.20 8.23 -14.54
N ILE A 341 16.03 9.24 -14.69
CA ILE A 341 15.99 10.47 -13.88
C ILE A 341 14.68 11.22 -14.12
N GLU A 342 14.27 11.38 -15.38
CA GLU A 342 12.99 12.02 -15.73
C GLU A 342 11.80 11.28 -15.12
N TYR A 343 11.75 9.96 -15.23
CA TYR A 343 10.75 9.14 -14.57
C TYR A 343 10.68 9.39 -13.06
N MET A 344 11.82 9.38 -12.37
CA MET A 344 11.87 9.62 -10.94
C MET A 344 11.42 11.03 -10.54
N ASN A 345 11.76 12.06 -11.34
CA ASN A 345 11.28 13.42 -11.13
C ASN A 345 9.76 13.52 -11.28
N ASN A 346 9.19 12.89 -12.31
CA ASN A 346 7.75 12.88 -12.56
C ASN A 346 7.01 12.09 -11.49
N LEU A 347 7.55 10.95 -11.06
CA LEU A 347 6.99 10.16 -9.96
C LEU A 347 6.97 10.96 -8.64
N TRP A 348 8.06 11.67 -8.33
CA TRP A 348 8.12 12.55 -7.15
C TRP A 348 7.23 13.77 -7.29
N GLY A 349 7.14 14.36 -8.47
CA GLY A 349 6.20 15.45 -8.77
C GLY A 349 4.74 15.04 -8.54
N ALA A 350 4.39 13.81 -8.88
CA ALA A 350 3.04 13.28 -8.70
C ALA A 350 2.68 12.91 -7.26
N LEU A 351 3.63 12.36 -6.48
CA LEU A 351 3.39 11.77 -5.17
C LEU A 351 4.07 12.47 -4.00
N GLY A 352 5.12 13.26 -4.24
CA GLY A 352 6.01 13.76 -3.19
C GLY A 352 5.32 14.62 -2.13
N SER A 353 4.41 15.50 -2.54
CA SER A 353 3.64 16.32 -1.61
C SER A 353 2.78 15.47 -0.67
N GLU A 354 2.04 14.50 -1.23
CA GLU A 354 1.18 13.59 -0.48
C GLU A 354 1.99 12.75 0.52
N LEU A 355 3.05 12.09 0.04
CA LEU A 355 3.90 11.22 0.86
C LEU A 355 4.62 11.99 1.98
N THR A 356 5.04 13.23 1.72
CA THR A 356 5.67 14.12 2.71
C THR A 356 4.67 14.52 3.80
N ASN A 357 3.46 14.91 3.40
CA ASN A 357 2.39 15.26 4.32
C ASN A 357 1.99 14.05 5.18
N SER A 358 1.82 12.89 4.58
CA SER A 358 1.51 11.63 5.28
C SER A 358 2.61 11.25 6.29
N LYS A 359 3.88 11.45 5.95
CA LYS A 359 4.98 11.25 6.91
C LYS A 359 4.91 12.22 8.09
N THR A 360 4.55 13.45 7.84
CA THR A 360 4.36 14.44 8.90
C THR A 360 3.20 14.05 9.81
N LEU A 361 2.08 13.63 9.23
CA LEU A 361 0.94 13.12 10.00
C LEU A 361 1.30 11.91 10.85
N GLN A 362 2.01 10.94 10.27
CA GLN A 362 2.52 9.79 11.01
C GLN A 362 3.35 10.20 12.24
N LYS A 363 4.20 11.25 12.11
CA LYS A 363 4.99 11.78 13.24
C LYS A 363 4.10 12.42 14.30
N VAL A 364 3.10 13.20 13.89
CA VAL A 364 2.16 13.87 14.79
C VAL A 364 1.34 12.86 15.58
N MET A 365 0.94 11.75 14.94
CA MET A 365 0.18 10.69 15.60
C MET A 365 0.92 9.96 16.74
N LYS A 366 2.24 10.13 16.86
CA LYS A 366 2.99 9.69 18.06
C LYS A 366 2.58 10.44 19.32
N TRP A 367 2.03 11.64 19.18
CA TRP A 367 1.62 12.45 20.32
C TRP A 367 0.21 12.07 20.75
N LYS A 368 0.12 11.05 21.58
CA LYS A 368 -1.12 10.47 22.08
C LYS A 368 -2.15 11.51 22.53
N LEU A 369 -1.72 12.53 23.29
CA LEU A 369 -2.63 13.58 23.78
C LEU A 369 -3.28 14.35 22.62
N LEU A 370 -2.51 14.69 21.60
CA LEU A 370 -2.99 15.40 20.43
C LEU A 370 -3.95 14.54 19.59
N THR A 371 -3.62 13.28 19.37
CA THR A 371 -4.46 12.32 18.66
C THR A 371 -5.80 12.13 19.37
N ASN A 372 -5.76 11.89 20.69
CA ASN A 372 -6.96 11.74 21.49
C ASN A 372 -7.83 13.00 21.49
N TRP A 373 -7.20 14.17 21.60
CA TRP A 373 -7.90 15.45 21.53
C TRP A 373 -8.55 15.68 20.17
N PHE A 374 -7.82 15.43 19.09
CA PHE A 374 -8.32 15.63 17.73
C PHE A 374 -9.52 14.71 17.43
N VAL A 375 -9.42 13.41 17.68
CA VAL A 375 -10.54 12.47 17.45
C VAL A 375 -11.73 12.81 18.34
N LYS A 376 -11.51 13.13 19.61
CA LYS A 376 -12.57 13.57 20.52
C LYS A 376 -13.26 14.85 20.05
N LYS A 377 -12.53 15.80 19.48
CA LYS A 377 -13.10 17.03 18.93
C LYS A 377 -13.86 16.75 17.64
N ALA A 378 -13.29 15.93 16.74
CA ALA A 378 -13.94 15.51 15.51
C ALA A 378 -15.26 14.75 15.77
N SER A 379 -15.33 13.94 16.82
CA SER A 379 -16.56 13.22 17.19
C SER A 379 -17.70 14.13 17.68
N LYS A 380 -17.39 15.38 18.08
CA LYS A 380 -18.38 16.35 18.58
C LYS A 380 -18.77 17.40 17.56
N LYS A 381 -18.02 17.57 16.49
CA LYS A 381 -18.17 18.64 15.51
C LYS A 381 -18.35 18.05 14.11
N GLU A 382 -19.56 18.05 13.60
CA GLU A 382 -19.91 17.55 12.26
C GLU A 382 -19.09 18.22 11.15
N GLU A 383 -18.77 19.49 11.31
CA GLU A 383 -17.93 20.25 10.36
C GLU A 383 -16.54 19.63 10.18
N ILE A 384 -15.94 19.13 11.27
CA ILE A 384 -14.62 18.47 11.19
C ILE A 384 -14.76 17.13 10.45
N GLY A 385 -15.84 16.38 10.70
CA GLY A 385 -16.14 15.14 9.97
C GLY A 385 -16.33 15.39 8.47
N LYS A 386 -17.08 16.42 8.07
CA LYS A 386 -17.24 16.83 6.67
C LYS A 386 -15.91 17.23 6.02
N MET A 387 -15.09 18.01 6.71
CA MET A 387 -13.75 18.36 6.22
C MET A 387 -12.86 17.13 6.03
N MET A 388 -12.90 16.15 6.95
CA MET A 388 -12.18 14.88 6.79
C MET A 388 -12.69 14.09 5.58
N SER A 389 -13.98 14.08 5.32
CA SER A 389 -14.60 13.48 4.13
C SER A 389 -14.10 14.13 2.82
N GLU A 390 -14.13 15.45 2.75
CA GLU A 390 -13.63 16.20 1.59
C GLU A 390 -12.14 15.97 1.33
N MET A 391 -11.36 15.77 2.39
CA MET A 391 -9.93 15.49 2.31
C MET A 391 -9.62 14.08 1.78
N ILE A 392 -10.47 13.11 2.07
CA ILE A 392 -10.36 11.78 1.49
C ILE A 392 -10.66 11.83 -0.01
N ALA A 393 -11.55 12.73 -0.43
CA ALA A 393 -12.00 12.86 -1.81
C ALA A 393 -11.02 13.60 -2.73
N SER A 394 -10.26 14.58 -2.23
CA SER A 394 -9.47 15.45 -3.10
C SER A 394 -8.05 15.71 -2.61
N LYS A 395 -7.08 15.66 -3.57
CA LYS A 395 -5.68 16.02 -3.30
C LYS A 395 -5.50 17.48 -2.87
N GLU A 396 -6.37 18.38 -3.31
CA GLU A 396 -6.32 19.80 -2.96
C GLU A 396 -6.76 20.03 -1.51
N SER A 397 -7.77 19.31 -1.06
CA SER A 397 -8.26 19.37 0.32
C SER A 397 -7.22 18.81 1.32
N GLN A 398 -6.38 17.86 0.90
CA GLN A 398 -5.28 17.37 1.75
C GLN A 398 -4.24 18.44 2.09
N LYS A 399 -4.02 19.43 1.22
CA LYS A 399 -3.12 20.57 1.49
C LYS A 399 -3.66 21.49 2.61
N ILE A 400 -4.96 21.53 2.78
CA ILE A 400 -5.63 22.38 3.78
C ILE A 400 -5.38 21.88 5.20
N LEU A 401 -5.27 20.57 5.44
CA LEU A 401 -4.97 19.98 6.74
C LEU A 401 -3.68 20.50 7.39
N TRP A 402 -2.70 20.81 6.55
CA TRP A 402 -1.36 21.21 6.98
C TRP A 402 -1.19 22.70 7.02
N SER A 403 -2.23 23.47 6.65
CA SER A 403 -2.15 24.90 6.81
C SER A 403 -2.20 25.23 8.32
N PRO A 404 -1.28 26.07 8.81
CA PRO A 404 -1.35 26.57 10.19
C PRO A 404 -2.72 27.18 10.50
N TRP A 405 -3.40 27.70 9.48
CA TRP A 405 -4.75 28.25 9.57
C TRP A 405 -5.81 27.17 9.85
N PHE A 406 -5.71 25.98 9.26
CA PHE A 406 -6.63 24.87 9.55
C PHE A 406 -6.44 24.37 10.99
N LEU A 407 -5.21 24.17 11.43
CA LEU A 407 -4.91 23.76 12.80
C LEU A 407 -5.41 24.84 13.79
N MET A 408 -5.21 26.13 13.50
CA MET A 408 -5.75 27.23 14.30
C MET A 408 -7.28 27.25 14.26
N LYS A 409 -7.92 27.11 13.11
CA LYS A 409 -9.39 27.06 12.99
C LYS A 409 -9.96 25.87 13.77
N THR A 410 -9.33 24.71 13.69
CA THR A 410 -9.72 23.51 14.46
C THR A 410 -9.45 23.70 15.97
N LEU A 411 -8.41 24.43 16.35
CA LEU A 411 -8.12 24.80 17.73
C LEU A 411 -9.10 25.85 18.29
N LEU A 412 -9.49 26.81 17.46
CA LEU A 412 -10.31 27.96 17.88
C LEU A 412 -11.83 27.72 17.75
N LEU A 413 -12.28 26.66 17.07
CA LEU A 413 -13.70 26.26 17.09
C LEU A 413 -14.08 25.89 18.53
N PRO A 414 -15.02 26.60 19.17
CA PRO A 414 -15.43 26.38 20.54
C PRO A 414 -15.97 24.97 20.80
#